data_6239977c874530f683a6d08972fbfca7
#
_entry.id   6239977c874530f683a6d08972fbfca7
#
_cell.length_a   1.000
_cell.length_b   1.000
_cell.length_c   1.000
_cell.angle_alpha   90.00
_cell.angle_beta   90.00
_cell.angle_gamma   90.00
#
_symmetry.space_group_name_H-M   'P 1'
#
loop_
_entity.id
_entity.type
_entity.pdbx_description
1 polymer ?
#
loop_
_entity_poly.entity_id
_entity_poly.type
_entity_poly.pdbx_seq_one_letter_code
_entity_poly.pdbx_strand_id
1 'polypeptide(L)'
;VQEKKWDSPYKDWFHIDFGGNTDRNDGFWYECWEGHTELVKLNLGNPAVVDHQFRAIQSWVEQYGIDGLRLDVAYCLPVEYLKKLRTFTQGLKPDFVLMGETLHGDYNRWMGPELCHSVTNYECYKGLWSSFNSMNLFEIGHSLARQFRPEPWTLYKGAPLLSFLDNHDVTRIASKLDNPDHLPLAYALLFGMPGVPAVYYGSEWGIKGEKGGNSDASLRPALEGPEWNGLTDWIARLAVARRASPALCHGSYRNVVLTNRQIIFERKTEGERVLVAVNADSQPYIAHFDAGCGLAWDLISGEQHDFGGGSLLPPYSACFWKMER
;
A
#
# COMPACT_ATOMS: atom_id res chain seq x y z
N VAL A 1 -6.14 35.18 -9.94
CA VAL A 1 -4.91 35.93 -9.64
C VAL A 1 -4.28 36.49 -10.93
N GLN A 2 -4.12 35.69 -11.97
CA GLN A 2 -3.46 36.10 -13.23
C GLN A 2 -4.02 37.39 -13.82
N GLU A 3 -5.35 37.58 -13.83
CA GLU A 3 -6.00 38.78 -14.40
C GLU A 3 -5.91 39.98 -13.49
N LYS A 4 -6.19 39.83 -12.18
CA LYS A 4 -6.35 40.91 -11.22
C LYS A 4 -5.10 41.21 -10.39
N LYS A 5 -4.07 40.37 -10.49
CA LYS A 5 -2.81 40.51 -9.76
C LYS A 5 -3.04 40.81 -8.26
N TRP A 6 -2.55 41.97 -7.81
CA TRP A 6 -2.67 42.49 -6.45
C TRP A 6 -4.11 42.68 -5.96
N ASP A 7 -5.04 42.92 -6.86
CA ASP A 7 -6.46 43.18 -6.55
C ASP A 7 -7.28 41.87 -6.48
N SER A 8 -6.63 40.72 -6.68
CA SER A 8 -7.30 39.43 -6.57
C SER A 8 -7.64 39.12 -5.10
N PRO A 9 -8.90 38.75 -4.77
CA PRO A 9 -9.27 38.31 -3.44
C PRO A 9 -8.63 36.94 -3.05
N TYR A 10 -8.05 36.24 -4.01
CA TYR A 10 -7.43 34.93 -3.84
C TYR A 10 -5.89 34.94 -3.84
N LYS A 11 -5.25 36.13 -3.85
CA LYS A 11 -3.78 36.22 -3.90
C LYS A 11 -3.12 35.52 -2.71
N ASP A 12 -3.70 35.63 -1.52
CA ASP A 12 -3.17 35.04 -0.29
C ASP A 12 -3.54 33.55 -0.13
N TRP A 13 -4.29 32.97 -1.11
CA TRP A 13 -4.60 31.56 -1.16
C TRP A 13 -3.44 30.70 -1.68
N PHE A 14 -2.45 31.35 -2.25
CA PHE A 14 -1.24 30.76 -2.83
C PHE A 14 -0.01 31.45 -2.25
N HIS A 15 1.13 30.84 -2.40
CA HIS A 15 2.43 31.46 -2.08
C HIS A 15 2.90 32.18 -3.32
N ILE A 16 2.73 33.51 -3.40
CA ILE A 16 3.02 34.34 -4.58
C ILE A 16 4.07 35.40 -4.25
N ASP A 17 5.01 35.60 -5.16
CA ASP A 17 5.92 36.75 -5.19
C ASP A 17 5.73 37.51 -6.49
N PHE A 18 5.16 38.71 -6.37
CA PHE A 18 4.92 39.60 -7.50
C PHE A 18 6.19 40.28 -8.01
N GLY A 19 7.32 40.17 -7.33
CA GLY A 19 8.64 40.61 -7.81
C GLY A 19 9.37 39.54 -8.63
N GLY A 20 8.88 38.29 -8.65
CA GLY A 20 9.45 37.17 -9.37
C GLY A 20 8.73 36.82 -10.68
N ASN A 21 9.13 35.69 -11.26
CA ASN A 21 8.47 35.11 -12.44
C ASN A 21 8.64 33.62 -12.46
N THR A 22 7.86 32.89 -13.24
CA THR A 22 8.01 31.47 -13.53
C THR A 22 8.34 31.25 -15.01
N ASP A 23 8.56 29.99 -15.41
CA ASP A 23 8.72 29.58 -16.81
C ASP A 23 7.48 29.86 -17.67
N ARG A 24 6.30 30.04 -17.06
CA ARG A 24 5.06 30.43 -17.76
C ARG A 24 4.98 31.91 -18.10
N ASN A 25 5.90 32.71 -17.56
CA ASN A 25 6.00 34.14 -17.81
C ASN A 25 4.72 34.91 -17.47
N ASP A 26 4.04 34.55 -16.36
CA ASP A 26 2.81 35.22 -15.89
C ASP A 26 3.07 36.60 -15.26
N GLY A 27 4.34 36.98 -15.09
CA GLY A 27 4.75 38.27 -14.46
C GLY A 27 4.68 38.23 -12.94
N PHE A 28 4.69 37.08 -12.33
CA PHE A 28 4.86 36.84 -10.90
C PHE A 28 5.34 35.40 -10.68
N TRP A 29 6.03 35.13 -9.56
CA TRP A 29 6.40 33.79 -9.12
C TRP A 29 5.34 33.23 -8.18
N TYR A 30 5.17 31.90 -8.22
CA TYR A 30 4.33 31.16 -7.28
C TYR A 30 4.91 29.80 -6.96
N GLU A 31 4.65 29.30 -5.76
CA GLU A 31 5.08 27.99 -5.34
C GLU A 31 4.26 26.90 -6.05
N CYS A 32 4.95 25.88 -6.56
CA CYS A 32 4.37 24.72 -7.24
C CYS A 32 4.99 23.43 -6.70
N TRP A 33 4.38 22.30 -7.03
CA TRP A 33 4.92 21.00 -6.62
C TRP A 33 6.14 20.64 -7.47
N GLU A 34 7.29 20.46 -6.81
CA GLU A 34 8.58 20.00 -7.40
C GLU A 34 8.98 20.73 -8.71
N GLY A 35 8.62 22.00 -8.87
CA GLY A 35 8.93 22.78 -10.06
C GLY A 35 7.92 22.66 -11.19
N HIS A 36 6.85 21.88 -11.01
CA HIS A 36 5.76 21.75 -11.97
C HIS A 36 4.80 22.93 -11.85
N THR A 37 4.99 23.95 -12.69
CA THR A 37 4.22 25.19 -12.65
C THR A 37 2.73 25.04 -12.97
N GLU A 38 2.31 23.93 -13.55
CA GLU A 38 0.90 23.54 -13.70
C GLU A 38 0.25 23.05 -12.40
N LEU A 39 1.04 22.66 -11.40
CA LEU A 39 0.58 22.13 -10.12
C LEU A 39 0.84 23.13 -8.99
N VAL A 40 0.02 24.18 -8.97
CA VAL A 40 0.15 25.30 -8.03
C VAL A 40 -0.22 24.89 -6.62
N LYS A 41 0.63 25.22 -5.63
CA LYS A 41 0.39 24.91 -4.21
C LYS A 41 -0.55 25.92 -3.56
N LEU A 42 -1.53 25.40 -2.83
CA LEU A 42 -2.37 26.19 -1.95
C LEU A 42 -1.62 26.59 -0.66
N ASN A 43 -1.86 27.76 -0.18
CA ASN A 43 -1.38 28.22 1.12
C ASN A 43 -2.22 27.64 2.26
N LEU A 44 -1.85 26.47 2.76
CA LEU A 44 -2.53 25.79 3.88
C LEU A 44 -2.30 26.48 5.24
N GLY A 45 -1.52 27.55 5.30
CA GLY A 45 -1.44 28.47 6.43
C GLY A 45 -2.56 29.50 6.45
N ASN A 46 -3.26 29.72 5.34
CA ASN A 46 -4.38 30.65 5.24
C ASN A 46 -5.68 30.00 5.75
N PRO A 47 -6.32 30.53 6.81
CA PRO A 47 -7.56 29.97 7.36
C PRO A 47 -8.69 29.87 6.33
N ALA A 48 -8.82 30.81 5.42
CA ALA A 48 -9.89 30.83 4.40
C ALA A 48 -9.71 29.64 3.41
N VAL A 49 -8.47 29.24 3.09
CA VAL A 49 -8.18 28.06 2.28
C VAL A 49 -8.57 26.79 3.03
N VAL A 50 -8.16 26.68 4.30
CA VAL A 50 -8.48 25.53 5.16
C VAL A 50 -9.99 25.37 5.32
N ASP A 51 -10.70 26.46 5.62
CA ASP A 51 -12.15 26.46 5.77
C ASP A 51 -12.87 26.07 4.47
N HIS A 52 -12.35 26.51 3.33
CA HIS A 52 -12.91 26.11 2.02
C HIS A 52 -12.78 24.61 1.79
N GLN A 53 -11.59 24.04 2.04
CA GLN A 53 -11.37 22.60 1.88
C GLN A 53 -12.20 21.78 2.86
N PHE A 54 -12.30 22.22 4.11
CA PHE A 54 -13.08 21.51 5.14
C PHE A 54 -14.58 21.52 4.81
N ARG A 55 -15.12 22.64 4.31
CA ARG A 55 -16.51 22.68 3.81
C ARG A 55 -16.73 21.75 2.62
N ALA A 56 -15.76 21.65 1.69
CA ALA A 56 -15.87 20.71 0.58
C ALA A 56 -15.90 19.25 1.09
N ILE A 57 -15.03 18.90 2.03
CA ILE A 57 -14.99 17.55 2.64
C ILE A 57 -16.32 17.26 3.37
N GLN A 58 -16.82 18.20 4.17
CA GLN A 58 -18.11 18.06 4.83
C GLN A 58 -19.24 17.82 3.82
N SER A 59 -19.28 18.60 2.76
CA SER A 59 -20.25 18.43 1.67
C SER A 59 -20.18 17.02 1.03
N TRP A 60 -18.98 16.49 0.83
CA TRP A 60 -18.81 15.14 0.29
C TRP A 60 -19.27 14.05 1.27
N VAL A 61 -19.04 14.23 2.55
CA VAL A 61 -19.58 13.33 3.58
C VAL A 61 -21.10 13.36 3.58
N GLU A 62 -21.70 14.56 3.55
CA GLU A 62 -23.16 14.74 3.60
C GLU A 62 -23.86 14.24 2.32
N GLN A 63 -23.28 14.50 1.14
CA GLN A 63 -23.92 14.19 -0.14
C GLN A 63 -23.64 12.77 -0.63
N TYR A 64 -22.43 12.27 -0.39
CA TYR A 64 -21.97 10.99 -0.95
C TYR A 64 -21.66 9.93 0.09
N GLY A 65 -21.69 10.29 1.39
CA GLY A 65 -21.45 9.35 2.49
C GLY A 65 -20.04 8.78 2.52
N ILE A 66 -19.03 9.51 2.03
CA ILE A 66 -17.65 9.01 1.98
C ILE A 66 -17.13 8.65 3.38
N ASP A 67 -16.27 7.63 3.46
CA ASP A 67 -15.70 7.09 4.69
C ASP A 67 -14.24 7.47 4.92
N GLY A 68 -13.65 8.22 3.99
CA GLY A 68 -12.24 8.60 4.10
C GLY A 68 -11.74 9.40 2.92
N LEU A 69 -10.48 9.83 3.02
CA LEU A 69 -9.74 10.56 1.99
C LEU A 69 -8.40 9.87 1.74
N ARG A 70 -8.02 9.75 0.48
CA ARG A 70 -6.64 9.56 0.07
C ARG A 70 -6.06 10.96 -0.19
N LEU A 71 -5.00 11.30 0.52
CA LEU A 71 -4.31 12.57 0.38
C LEU A 71 -3.15 12.40 -0.58
N ASP A 72 -3.26 13.05 -1.73
CA ASP A 72 -2.21 13.12 -2.73
C ASP A 72 -0.99 13.84 -2.16
N VAL A 73 0.20 13.37 -2.49
CA VAL A 73 1.47 14.00 -2.10
C VAL A 73 1.52 14.37 -0.60
N ALA A 74 1.02 13.50 0.28
CA ALA A 74 0.88 13.79 1.71
C ALA A 74 2.21 14.19 2.38
N TYR A 75 3.33 13.75 1.83
CA TYR A 75 4.66 14.11 2.33
C TYR A 75 5.02 15.61 2.15
N CYS A 76 4.28 16.33 1.30
CA CYS A 76 4.40 17.77 1.13
C CYS A 76 3.40 18.59 1.98
N LEU A 77 2.46 17.93 2.67
CA LEU A 77 1.48 18.62 3.49
C LEU A 77 2.08 19.04 4.85
N PRO A 78 1.79 20.28 5.33
CA PRO A 78 2.18 20.69 6.66
C PRO A 78 1.58 19.78 7.73
N VAL A 79 2.38 19.39 8.71
CA VAL A 79 1.93 18.51 9.82
C VAL A 79 0.75 19.14 10.58
N GLU A 80 0.77 20.45 10.82
CA GLU A 80 -0.32 21.15 11.51
C GLU A 80 -1.63 21.15 10.70
N TYR A 81 -1.56 21.14 9.38
CA TYR A 81 -2.74 20.94 8.53
C TYR A 81 -3.29 19.52 8.68
N LEU A 82 -2.42 18.50 8.67
CA LEU A 82 -2.84 17.09 8.86
C LEU A 82 -3.53 16.88 10.21
N LYS A 83 -3.02 17.49 11.29
CA LYS A 83 -3.65 17.42 12.62
C LYS A 83 -5.05 18.08 12.63
N LYS A 84 -5.18 19.27 12.04
CA LYS A 84 -6.47 19.95 11.90
C LYS A 84 -7.45 19.11 11.08
N LEU A 85 -7.00 18.55 9.95
CA LEU A 85 -7.80 17.70 9.09
C LEU A 85 -8.25 16.43 9.84
N ARG A 86 -7.35 15.79 10.60
CA ARG A 86 -7.68 14.62 11.42
C ARG A 86 -8.78 14.93 12.42
N THR A 87 -8.63 16.00 13.19
CA THR A 87 -9.61 16.44 14.19
C THR A 87 -10.95 16.75 13.55
N PHE A 88 -10.93 17.49 12.43
CA PHE A 88 -12.14 17.88 11.72
C PHE A 88 -12.91 16.67 11.19
N THR A 89 -12.23 15.76 10.50
CA THR A 89 -12.87 14.59 9.86
C THR A 89 -13.42 13.60 10.89
N GLN A 90 -12.73 13.40 12.03
CA GLN A 90 -13.26 12.59 13.14
C GLN A 90 -14.49 13.22 13.81
N GLY A 91 -14.60 14.56 13.80
CA GLY A 91 -15.80 15.25 14.26
C GLY A 91 -17.00 15.06 13.32
N LEU A 92 -16.77 14.85 12.02
CA LEU A 92 -17.83 14.53 11.05
C LEU A 92 -18.27 13.05 11.15
N LYS A 93 -17.29 12.14 11.25
CA LYS A 93 -17.51 10.69 11.27
C LYS A 93 -16.39 10.02 12.08
N PRO A 94 -16.68 9.37 13.24
CA PRO A 94 -15.64 8.81 14.13
C PRO A 94 -14.68 7.84 13.42
N ASP A 95 -15.19 7.04 12.47
CA ASP A 95 -14.42 6.03 11.74
C ASP A 95 -13.83 6.56 10.39
N PHE A 96 -13.82 7.89 10.19
CA PHE A 96 -13.31 8.48 8.96
C PHE A 96 -11.82 8.22 8.79
N VAL A 97 -11.41 7.65 7.67
CA VAL A 97 -10.04 7.25 7.39
C VAL A 97 -9.27 8.32 6.61
N LEU A 98 -8.07 8.64 7.05
CA LEU A 98 -7.09 9.41 6.28
C LEU A 98 -5.96 8.49 5.82
N MET A 99 -5.77 8.40 4.52
CA MET A 99 -4.72 7.64 3.84
C MET A 99 -3.79 8.64 3.15
N GLY A 100 -2.52 8.70 3.58
CA GLY A 100 -1.54 9.58 2.97
C GLY A 100 -0.74 8.87 1.86
N GLU A 101 -0.56 9.52 0.73
CA GLU A 101 0.45 9.06 -0.20
C GLU A 101 1.83 9.57 0.22
N THR A 102 2.76 8.64 0.43
CA THR A 102 4.16 8.93 0.72
C THR A 102 5.04 8.01 -0.12
N LEU A 103 6.02 8.59 -0.82
CA LEU A 103 6.90 7.81 -1.71
C LEU A 103 8.12 7.27 -0.97
N HIS A 104 8.69 8.05 -0.04
CA HIS A 104 9.94 7.73 0.65
C HIS A 104 10.04 8.48 1.99
N GLY A 105 11.07 8.18 2.75
CA GLY A 105 11.35 8.81 4.05
C GLY A 105 10.80 8.01 5.24
N ASP A 106 10.78 8.63 6.39
CA ASP A 106 10.22 8.04 7.61
C ASP A 106 8.70 8.28 7.65
N TYR A 107 7.92 7.24 7.45
CA TYR A 107 6.46 7.29 7.40
C TYR A 107 5.81 7.79 8.70
N ASN A 108 6.50 7.65 9.85
CA ASN A 108 6.02 8.17 11.14
C ASN A 108 5.82 9.69 11.14
N ARG A 109 6.42 10.42 10.19
CA ARG A 109 6.23 11.87 10.06
C ARG A 109 4.83 12.26 9.61
N TRP A 110 4.12 11.35 8.94
CA TRP A 110 2.79 11.60 8.34
C TRP A 110 1.70 10.67 8.87
N MET A 111 2.07 9.69 9.68
CA MET A 111 1.17 8.66 10.20
C MET A 111 1.26 8.62 11.72
N GLY A 112 0.09 8.49 12.37
CA GLY A 112 0.02 8.38 13.83
C GLY A 112 -1.37 8.74 14.36
N PRO A 113 -1.53 8.79 15.69
CA PRO A 113 -2.83 9.06 16.32
C PRO A 113 -3.49 10.38 15.92
N GLU A 114 -2.69 11.41 15.64
CA GLU A 114 -3.17 12.75 15.28
C GLU A 114 -2.98 13.07 13.77
N LEU A 115 -2.45 12.13 13.00
CA LEU A 115 -2.08 12.29 11.58
C LEU A 115 -2.89 11.31 10.72
N CYS A 116 -2.35 10.92 9.55
CA CYS A 116 -2.97 9.89 8.74
C CYS A 116 -3.04 8.56 9.51
N HIS A 117 -4.07 7.77 9.26
CA HIS A 117 -4.21 6.43 9.82
C HIS A 117 -3.22 5.46 9.18
N SER A 118 -2.92 5.70 7.91
CA SER A 118 -2.06 4.87 7.07
C SER A 118 -1.39 5.70 6.01
N VAL A 119 -0.29 5.21 5.48
CA VAL A 119 0.38 5.75 4.30
C VAL A 119 0.74 4.63 3.32
N THR A 120 1.02 4.98 2.07
CA THR A 120 1.42 4.05 1.02
C THR A 120 2.81 3.45 1.30
N ASN A 121 2.94 2.13 1.13
CA ASN A 121 4.17 1.38 1.41
C ASN A 121 4.99 1.14 0.14
N TYR A 122 5.59 2.19 -0.40
CA TYR A 122 6.43 2.10 -1.59
C TYR A 122 7.71 1.30 -1.37
N GLU A 123 8.20 1.19 -0.14
CA GLU A 123 9.36 0.36 0.17
C GLU A 123 9.06 -1.14 -0.07
N CYS A 124 7.94 -1.64 0.45
CA CYS A 124 7.53 -3.01 0.17
C CYS A 124 7.08 -3.21 -1.29
N TYR A 125 6.46 -2.21 -1.93
CA TYR A 125 6.14 -2.26 -3.35
C TYR A 125 7.38 -2.66 -4.18
N LYS A 126 8.51 -1.98 -3.96
CA LYS A 126 9.74 -2.34 -4.68
C LYS A 126 10.16 -3.78 -4.39
N GLY A 127 10.21 -4.17 -3.13
CA GLY A 127 10.60 -5.53 -2.72
C GLY A 127 9.68 -6.61 -3.27
N LEU A 128 8.37 -6.33 -3.36
CA LEU A 128 7.37 -7.29 -3.84
C LEU A 128 7.55 -7.72 -5.30
N TRP A 129 8.06 -6.86 -6.18
CA TRP A 129 8.32 -7.25 -7.56
C TRP A 129 9.79 -7.59 -7.82
N SER A 130 10.74 -6.82 -7.26
CA SER A 130 12.16 -7.01 -7.53
C SER A 130 12.71 -8.31 -6.95
N SER A 131 12.17 -8.77 -5.82
CA SER A 131 12.54 -10.06 -5.23
C SER A 131 12.25 -11.23 -6.14
N PHE A 132 11.15 -11.19 -6.89
CA PHE A 132 10.82 -12.23 -7.86
C PHE A 132 11.68 -12.13 -9.11
N ASN A 133 11.87 -10.95 -9.69
CA ASN A 133 12.66 -10.77 -10.91
C ASN A 133 14.14 -11.10 -10.68
N SER A 134 14.69 -10.74 -9.53
CA SER A 134 16.07 -11.08 -9.15
C SER A 134 16.25 -12.47 -8.55
N MET A 135 15.15 -13.20 -8.32
CA MET A 135 15.13 -14.46 -7.56
C MET A 135 15.85 -14.32 -6.22
N ASN A 136 15.52 -13.26 -5.48
CA ASN A 136 16.16 -12.91 -4.22
C ASN A 136 15.12 -12.45 -3.18
N LEU A 137 14.41 -13.42 -2.57
CA LEU A 137 13.38 -13.13 -1.56
C LEU A 137 13.94 -12.54 -0.25
N PHE A 138 15.28 -12.48 -0.07
CA PHE A 138 15.87 -11.74 1.03
C PHE A 138 15.52 -10.24 0.98
N GLU A 139 15.32 -9.67 -0.19
CA GLU A 139 14.97 -8.24 -0.34
C GLU A 139 13.63 -7.94 0.35
N ILE A 140 12.56 -8.62 -0.02
CA ILE A 140 11.24 -8.41 0.61
C ILE A 140 11.26 -8.88 2.08
N GLY A 141 11.92 -10.00 2.38
CA GLY A 141 12.06 -10.50 3.75
C GLY A 141 12.77 -9.50 4.67
N HIS A 142 13.77 -8.77 4.16
CA HIS A 142 14.44 -7.70 4.90
C HIS A 142 13.53 -6.50 5.12
N SER A 143 12.84 -6.02 4.08
CA SER A 143 11.92 -4.88 4.19
C SER A 143 10.81 -5.16 5.21
N LEU A 144 10.18 -6.35 5.16
CA LEU A 144 9.16 -6.75 6.12
C LEU A 144 9.71 -6.85 7.55
N ALA A 145 10.90 -7.41 7.71
CA ALA A 145 11.55 -7.52 9.01
C ALA A 145 11.86 -6.13 9.61
N ARG A 146 12.39 -5.21 8.81
CA ARG A 146 12.72 -3.85 9.22
C ARG A 146 11.46 -3.05 9.62
N GLN A 147 10.36 -3.27 8.94
CA GLN A 147 9.12 -2.54 9.17
C GLN A 147 8.26 -3.11 10.30
N PHE A 148 8.20 -4.45 10.48
CA PHE A 148 7.12 -5.08 11.23
C PHE A 148 7.52 -6.09 12.31
N ARG A 149 8.80 -6.37 12.54
CA ARG A 149 9.22 -7.27 13.61
C ARG A 149 8.77 -6.81 15.00
N PRO A 150 8.70 -7.69 16.00
CA PRO A 150 8.29 -7.32 17.35
C PRO A 150 9.34 -6.51 18.14
N GLU A 151 10.57 -6.41 17.66
CA GLU A 151 11.67 -5.75 18.33
C GLU A 151 11.44 -4.22 18.46
N PRO A 152 11.99 -3.55 19.51
CA PRO A 152 11.77 -2.13 19.77
C PRO A 152 12.25 -1.16 18.68
N TRP A 153 13.27 -1.58 17.91
CA TRP A 153 13.87 -0.77 16.83
C TRP A 153 13.11 -0.82 15.51
N THR A 154 12.05 -1.61 15.45
CA THR A 154 11.23 -1.75 14.24
C THR A 154 10.51 -0.45 13.90
N LEU A 155 10.55 -0.05 12.62
CA LEU A 155 10.12 1.28 12.19
C LEU A 155 8.62 1.51 12.32
N TYR A 156 7.78 0.54 11.92
CA TYR A 156 6.33 0.74 11.76
C TYR A 156 5.53 -0.37 12.44
N LYS A 157 5.95 -0.76 13.63
CA LYS A 157 5.31 -1.83 14.40
C LYS A 157 3.82 -1.57 14.61
N GLY A 158 2.99 -2.49 14.10
CA GLY A 158 1.53 -2.39 14.22
C GLY A 158 0.87 -1.35 13.30
N ALA A 159 1.62 -0.63 12.49
CA ALA A 159 1.07 0.34 11.57
C ALA A 159 0.35 -0.34 10.40
N PRO A 160 -0.89 0.09 10.06
CA PRO A 160 -1.64 -0.48 8.95
C PRO A 160 -1.24 0.15 7.60
N LEU A 161 0.05 0.01 7.19
CA LEU A 161 0.54 0.56 5.92
C LEU A 161 -0.25 0.01 4.73
N LEU A 162 -0.62 0.88 3.78
CA LEU A 162 -1.27 0.47 2.53
C LEU A 162 -0.23 -0.12 1.59
N SER A 163 -0.26 -1.43 1.44
CA SER A 163 0.65 -2.18 0.57
C SER A 163 -0.03 -2.57 -0.73
N PHE A 164 0.70 -2.53 -1.83
CA PHE A 164 0.18 -2.75 -3.17
C PHE A 164 1.26 -3.37 -4.08
N LEU A 165 0.82 -4.01 -5.16
CA LEU A 165 1.71 -4.52 -6.21
C LEU A 165 1.85 -3.52 -7.37
N ASP A 166 0.81 -2.74 -7.62
CA ASP A 166 0.77 -1.64 -8.57
C ASP A 166 -0.32 -0.62 -8.18
N ASN A 167 -0.30 0.53 -8.85
CA ASN A 167 -1.30 1.57 -8.74
C ASN A 167 -1.34 2.39 -10.05
N HIS A 168 -2.02 3.54 -10.04
CA HIS A 168 -2.20 4.41 -11.19
C HIS A 168 -0.93 5.19 -11.60
N ASP A 169 0.15 5.12 -10.85
CA ASP A 169 1.41 5.88 -11.06
C ASP A 169 2.62 4.98 -11.35
N VAL A 170 2.46 3.66 -11.31
CA VAL A 170 3.54 2.72 -11.58
C VAL A 170 3.13 1.67 -12.61
N THR A 171 4.11 1.09 -13.30
CA THR A 171 3.91 -0.04 -14.21
C THR A 171 3.09 -1.14 -13.55
N ARG A 172 2.06 -1.64 -14.25
CA ARG A 172 1.21 -2.74 -13.81
C ARG A 172 2.05 -3.97 -13.45
N ILE A 173 1.68 -4.66 -12.37
CA ILE A 173 2.46 -5.81 -11.88
C ILE A 173 2.61 -6.91 -12.93
N ALA A 174 1.58 -7.16 -13.73
CA ALA A 174 1.62 -8.14 -14.81
C ALA A 174 2.58 -7.77 -15.97
N SER A 175 2.95 -6.48 -16.10
CA SER A 175 4.02 -6.03 -17.01
C SER A 175 5.37 -5.95 -16.34
N LYS A 176 5.40 -5.89 -15.00
CA LYS A 176 6.62 -5.67 -14.21
C LYS A 176 7.36 -6.97 -13.90
N LEU A 177 6.64 -8.08 -13.77
CA LEU A 177 7.22 -9.38 -13.48
C LEU A 177 7.74 -10.03 -14.76
N ASP A 178 9.01 -10.50 -14.72
CA ASP A 178 9.67 -11.20 -15.82
C ASP A 178 9.07 -12.60 -16.03
N ASN A 179 8.66 -13.26 -14.95
CA ASN A 179 8.00 -14.57 -14.99
C ASN A 179 6.52 -14.42 -14.58
N PRO A 180 5.55 -14.72 -15.47
CA PRO A 180 4.13 -14.63 -15.17
C PRO A 180 3.66 -15.59 -14.06
N ASP A 181 4.35 -16.71 -13.82
CA ASP A 181 4.03 -17.66 -12.75
C ASP A 181 4.26 -17.04 -11.35
N HIS A 182 5.01 -15.95 -11.26
CA HIS A 182 5.20 -15.20 -10.02
C HIS A 182 4.03 -14.28 -9.67
N LEU A 183 3.12 -13.98 -10.60
CA LEU A 183 2.03 -13.04 -10.35
C LEU A 183 1.08 -13.52 -9.23
N PRO A 184 0.60 -14.77 -9.20
CA PRO A 184 -0.18 -15.30 -8.10
C PRO A 184 0.58 -15.28 -6.76
N LEU A 185 1.90 -15.52 -6.79
CA LEU A 185 2.74 -15.54 -5.60
C LEU A 185 2.96 -14.14 -5.01
N ALA A 186 3.08 -13.12 -5.86
CA ALA A 186 3.17 -11.74 -5.43
C ALA A 186 1.88 -11.32 -4.68
N TYR A 187 0.70 -11.72 -5.17
CA TYR A 187 -0.56 -11.53 -4.45
C TYR A 187 -0.61 -12.32 -3.14
N ALA A 188 -0.10 -13.54 -3.10
CA ALA A 188 -0.04 -14.31 -1.85
C ALA A 188 0.84 -13.59 -0.80
N LEU A 189 2.01 -13.05 -1.18
CA LEU A 189 2.81 -12.22 -0.29
C LEU A 189 2.05 -10.97 0.17
N LEU A 190 1.40 -10.24 -0.75
CA LEU A 190 0.63 -9.04 -0.44
C LEU A 190 -0.47 -9.30 0.59
N PHE A 191 -1.22 -10.39 0.43
CA PHE A 191 -2.32 -10.74 1.34
C PHE A 191 -1.84 -11.41 2.64
N GLY A 192 -0.66 -12.02 2.66
CA GLY A 192 -0.06 -12.65 3.84
C GLY A 192 0.69 -11.68 4.75
N MET A 193 1.32 -10.65 4.19
CA MET A 193 2.15 -9.68 4.92
C MET A 193 1.34 -8.75 5.83
N PRO A 194 1.99 -8.07 6.81
CA PRO A 194 1.36 -7.00 7.60
C PRO A 194 0.91 -5.81 6.73
N GLY A 195 -0.02 -5.02 7.25
CA GLY A 195 -0.57 -3.84 6.59
C GLY A 195 -1.94 -4.11 5.93
N VAL A 196 -2.36 -3.23 5.06
CA VAL A 196 -3.63 -3.31 4.32
C VAL A 196 -3.32 -3.59 2.85
N PRO A 197 -3.72 -4.74 2.31
CA PRO A 197 -3.51 -5.03 0.89
C PRO A 197 -4.45 -4.19 0.03
N ALA A 198 -3.90 -3.57 -1.01
CA ALA A 198 -4.65 -2.86 -2.04
C ALA A 198 -4.47 -3.53 -3.40
N VAL A 199 -5.58 -3.73 -4.10
CA VAL A 199 -5.61 -4.25 -5.47
C VAL A 199 -6.11 -3.13 -6.36
N TYR A 200 -5.30 -2.75 -7.37
CA TYR A 200 -5.68 -1.72 -8.31
C TYR A 200 -6.58 -2.31 -9.40
N TYR A 201 -7.59 -1.56 -9.83
CA TYR A 201 -8.59 -2.05 -10.78
C TYR A 201 -7.97 -2.60 -12.07
N GLY A 202 -8.45 -3.75 -12.52
CA GLY A 202 -7.93 -4.47 -13.67
C GLY A 202 -6.69 -5.33 -13.38
N SER A 203 -5.96 -5.09 -12.31
CA SER A 203 -4.79 -5.90 -11.94
C SER A 203 -5.19 -7.28 -11.42
N GLU A 204 -6.41 -7.42 -10.88
CA GLU A 204 -7.02 -8.70 -10.52
C GLU A 204 -7.30 -9.60 -11.73
N TRP A 205 -7.28 -9.05 -12.94
CA TRP A 205 -7.41 -9.80 -14.20
C TRP A 205 -6.08 -9.99 -14.92
N GLY A 206 -4.98 -9.41 -14.38
CA GLY A 206 -3.67 -9.44 -14.99
C GLY A 206 -3.51 -8.46 -16.15
N ILE A 207 -4.24 -7.32 -16.14
CA ILE A 207 -4.08 -6.28 -17.17
C ILE A 207 -2.65 -5.76 -17.18
N LYS A 208 -2.10 -5.66 -18.38
CA LYS A 208 -0.77 -5.09 -18.62
C LYS A 208 -0.86 -3.59 -18.86
N GLY A 209 0.21 -2.88 -18.52
CA GLY A 209 0.39 -1.46 -18.74
C GLY A 209 1.74 -1.00 -18.22
N GLU A 210 2.46 -0.22 -18.99
CA GLU A 210 3.79 0.26 -18.63
C GLU A 210 3.77 1.77 -18.41
N LYS A 211 4.46 2.22 -17.36
CA LYS A 211 4.73 3.64 -17.18
C LYS A 211 5.82 4.05 -18.17
N GLY A 212 5.49 4.99 -19.03
CA GLY A 212 6.46 5.49 -20.01
C GLY A 212 5.88 6.56 -20.92
N GLY A 213 6.76 7.32 -21.57
CA GLY A 213 6.36 8.40 -22.46
C GLY A 213 5.70 9.59 -21.75
N ASN A 214 4.85 10.29 -22.47
CA ASN A 214 4.20 11.52 -21.99
C ASN A 214 2.78 11.29 -21.47
N SER A 215 2.36 10.03 -21.22
CA SER A 215 1.00 9.73 -20.82
C SER A 215 0.92 8.48 -19.93
N ASP A 216 0.13 8.56 -18.87
CA ASP A 216 -0.21 7.44 -18.00
C ASP A 216 -1.45 6.65 -18.47
N ALA A 217 -1.91 6.87 -19.69
CA ALA A 217 -3.12 6.24 -20.24
C ALA A 217 -3.08 4.71 -20.19
N SER A 218 -1.89 4.10 -20.40
CA SER A 218 -1.69 2.65 -20.31
C SER A 218 -1.91 2.10 -18.89
N LEU A 219 -1.71 2.94 -17.87
CA LEU A 219 -1.93 2.59 -16.46
C LEU A 219 -3.38 2.78 -16.04
N ARG A 220 -4.14 3.63 -16.75
CA ARG A 220 -5.49 4.09 -16.39
C ARG A 220 -6.50 3.83 -17.53
N PRO A 221 -6.57 2.61 -18.11
CA PRO A 221 -7.49 2.34 -19.21
C PRO A 221 -8.94 2.46 -18.76
N ALA A 222 -9.81 2.96 -19.63
CA ALA A 222 -11.25 2.78 -19.48
C ALA A 222 -11.59 1.32 -19.77
N LEU A 223 -12.34 0.68 -18.88
CA LEU A 223 -12.73 -0.73 -19.01
C LEU A 223 -14.21 -0.82 -19.34
N GLU A 224 -14.58 -1.68 -20.29
CA GLU A 224 -15.98 -1.86 -20.71
C GLU A 224 -16.80 -2.64 -19.67
N GLY A 225 -16.15 -3.51 -18.89
CA GLY A 225 -16.81 -4.30 -17.86
C GLY A 225 -15.82 -5.15 -17.07
N PRO A 226 -16.28 -5.80 -16.00
CA PRO A 226 -15.44 -6.70 -15.22
C PRO A 226 -15.16 -8.00 -15.98
N GLU A 227 -13.96 -8.51 -15.83
CA GLU A 227 -13.57 -9.84 -16.23
C GLU A 227 -13.37 -10.72 -14.99
N TRP A 228 -13.65 -12.03 -15.12
CA TRP A 228 -13.40 -12.99 -14.06
C TRP A 228 -12.57 -14.14 -14.61
N ASN A 229 -11.40 -14.36 -14.02
CA ASN A 229 -10.48 -15.40 -14.46
C ASN A 229 -9.82 -16.11 -13.27
N GLY A 230 -8.91 -17.04 -13.54
CA GLY A 230 -8.23 -17.82 -12.50
C GLY A 230 -7.41 -16.96 -11.51
N LEU A 231 -6.87 -15.81 -11.94
CA LEU A 231 -6.20 -14.87 -11.04
C LEU A 231 -7.19 -14.18 -10.11
N THR A 232 -8.37 -13.80 -10.61
CA THR A 232 -9.44 -13.23 -9.78
C THR A 232 -9.91 -14.23 -8.72
N ASP A 233 -10.10 -15.50 -9.11
CA ASP A 233 -10.43 -16.58 -8.15
C ASP A 233 -9.37 -16.74 -7.07
N TRP A 234 -8.09 -16.67 -7.47
CA TRP A 234 -6.97 -16.75 -6.55
C TRP A 234 -6.97 -15.60 -5.54
N ILE A 235 -7.08 -14.37 -6.02
CA ILE A 235 -7.12 -13.17 -5.18
C ILE A 235 -8.36 -13.19 -4.25
N ALA A 236 -9.51 -13.64 -4.74
CA ALA A 236 -10.71 -13.78 -3.92
C ALA A 236 -10.49 -14.77 -2.76
N ARG A 237 -9.86 -15.93 -3.01
CA ARG A 237 -9.51 -16.89 -1.95
C ARG A 237 -8.53 -16.32 -0.94
N LEU A 238 -7.50 -15.60 -1.39
CA LEU A 238 -6.56 -14.90 -0.50
C LEU A 238 -7.27 -13.85 0.38
N ALA A 239 -8.18 -13.09 -0.20
CA ALA A 239 -8.97 -12.08 0.52
C ALA A 239 -9.88 -12.71 1.58
N VAL A 240 -10.54 -13.84 1.25
CA VAL A 240 -11.37 -14.61 2.19
C VAL A 240 -10.51 -15.16 3.33
N ALA A 241 -9.38 -15.80 3.01
CA ALA A 241 -8.45 -16.34 4.00
C ALA A 241 -7.95 -15.24 4.96
N ARG A 242 -7.55 -14.09 4.42
CA ARG A 242 -7.11 -12.95 5.24
C ARG A 242 -8.22 -12.42 6.14
N ARG A 243 -9.41 -12.16 5.59
CA ARG A 243 -10.53 -11.60 6.34
C ARG A 243 -11.01 -12.51 7.47
N ALA A 244 -10.88 -13.82 7.29
CA ALA A 244 -11.24 -14.83 8.30
C ALA A 244 -10.16 -15.04 9.38
N SER A 245 -8.96 -14.44 9.22
CA SER A 245 -7.82 -14.67 10.11
C SER A 245 -7.39 -13.36 10.83
N PRO A 246 -7.65 -13.24 12.15
CA PRO A 246 -7.11 -12.15 12.96
C PRO A 246 -5.58 -12.06 12.90
N ALA A 247 -4.88 -13.20 12.81
CA ALA A 247 -3.43 -13.23 12.70
C ALA A 247 -2.95 -12.58 11.39
N LEU A 248 -3.57 -12.85 10.24
CA LEU A 248 -3.24 -12.22 8.98
C LEU A 248 -3.58 -10.73 8.96
N CYS A 249 -4.67 -10.32 9.61
CA CYS A 249 -5.07 -8.92 9.68
C CYS A 249 -4.18 -8.08 10.61
N HIS A 250 -3.94 -8.56 11.84
CA HIS A 250 -3.38 -7.76 12.95
C HIS A 250 -2.18 -8.41 13.64
N GLY A 251 -1.79 -9.63 13.26
CA GLY A 251 -0.73 -10.39 13.92
C GLY A 251 0.65 -9.76 13.75
N SER A 252 1.56 -10.08 14.67
CA SER A 252 2.98 -9.79 14.55
C SER A 252 3.60 -10.50 13.35
N TYR A 253 4.81 -10.12 13.00
CA TYR A 253 5.56 -10.69 11.87
C TYR A 253 6.91 -11.26 12.33
N ARG A 254 7.26 -12.46 11.85
CA ARG A 254 8.58 -13.07 12.07
C ARG A 254 8.95 -14.01 10.92
N ASN A 255 10.16 -13.88 10.35
CA ASN A 255 10.69 -14.85 9.39
C ASN A 255 10.93 -16.21 10.07
N VAL A 256 10.55 -17.28 9.39
CA VAL A 256 10.77 -18.68 9.81
C VAL A 256 11.79 -19.34 8.88
N VAL A 257 11.56 -19.30 7.56
CA VAL A 257 12.48 -19.75 6.53
C VAL A 257 12.67 -18.63 5.53
N LEU A 258 13.91 -18.34 5.15
CA LEU A 258 14.23 -17.35 4.14
C LEU A 258 15.43 -17.80 3.33
N THR A 259 15.22 -17.98 2.04
CA THR A 259 16.22 -18.30 1.03
C THR A 259 16.09 -17.34 -0.14
N ASN A 260 16.89 -17.53 -1.18
CA ASN A 260 16.72 -16.73 -2.41
C ASN A 260 15.35 -16.93 -3.08
N ARG A 261 14.77 -18.12 -2.95
CA ARG A 261 13.59 -18.56 -3.72
C ARG A 261 12.40 -18.97 -2.88
N GLN A 262 12.57 -19.15 -1.57
CA GLN A 262 11.51 -19.52 -0.65
C GLN A 262 11.47 -18.58 0.53
N ILE A 263 10.25 -18.27 0.97
CA ILE A 263 10.01 -17.53 2.20
C ILE A 263 8.87 -18.20 2.98
N ILE A 264 9.09 -18.42 4.27
CA ILE A 264 8.05 -18.76 5.23
C ILE A 264 8.14 -17.77 6.38
N PHE A 265 7.04 -17.09 6.67
CA PHE A 265 6.96 -16.17 7.80
C PHE A 265 5.72 -16.42 8.64
N GLU A 266 5.84 -16.09 9.90
CA GLU A 266 4.77 -16.22 10.90
C GLU A 266 3.99 -14.92 11.02
N ARG A 267 2.67 -15.05 11.09
CA ARG A 267 1.72 -14.05 11.57
C ARG A 267 1.07 -14.60 12.84
N LYS A 268 1.09 -13.82 13.93
CA LYS A 268 0.64 -14.31 15.24
C LYS A 268 -0.09 -13.26 16.05
N THR A 269 -1.24 -13.64 16.61
CA THR A 269 -1.96 -12.98 17.72
C THR A 269 -1.93 -13.90 18.93
N GLU A 270 -2.55 -13.48 20.06
CA GLU A 270 -2.71 -14.33 21.24
C GLU A 270 -3.53 -15.59 20.94
N GLY A 271 -4.54 -15.47 20.07
CA GLY A 271 -5.50 -16.54 19.77
C GLY A 271 -5.26 -17.33 18.50
N GLU A 272 -4.35 -16.88 17.62
CA GLU A 272 -4.17 -17.51 16.31
C GLU A 272 -2.73 -17.37 15.83
N ARG A 273 -2.28 -18.40 15.11
CA ARG A 273 -0.97 -18.44 14.46
C ARG A 273 -1.12 -18.98 13.05
N VAL A 274 -0.57 -18.26 12.07
CA VAL A 274 -0.56 -18.63 10.65
C VAL A 274 0.86 -18.55 10.13
N LEU A 275 1.30 -19.55 9.38
CA LEU A 275 2.51 -19.50 8.57
C LEU A 275 2.12 -19.23 7.12
N VAL A 276 2.69 -18.19 6.55
CA VAL A 276 2.58 -17.86 5.13
C VAL A 276 3.82 -18.41 4.45
N ALA A 277 3.66 -19.34 3.53
CA ALA A 277 4.73 -20.01 2.81
C ALA A 277 4.62 -19.73 1.32
N VAL A 278 5.74 -19.38 0.68
CA VAL A 278 5.83 -19.14 -0.77
C VAL A 278 7.08 -19.81 -1.32
N ASN A 279 6.93 -20.57 -2.41
CA ASN A 279 8.01 -21.09 -3.23
C ASN A 279 7.97 -20.44 -4.63
N ALA A 280 8.96 -19.60 -4.92
CA ALA A 280 9.10 -18.92 -6.21
C ALA A 280 9.89 -19.75 -7.25
N ASP A 281 10.41 -20.92 -6.86
CA ASP A 281 11.18 -21.76 -7.77
C ASP A 281 10.28 -22.62 -8.66
N SER A 282 10.79 -22.96 -9.84
CA SER A 282 10.24 -24.00 -10.74
C SER A 282 10.48 -25.43 -10.23
N GLN A 283 11.22 -25.59 -9.13
CA GLN A 283 11.47 -26.85 -8.48
C GLN A 283 10.72 -26.96 -7.15
N PRO A 284 10.28 -28.17 -6.75
CA PRO A 284 9.72 -28.37 -5.43
C PRO A 284 10.80 -28.14 -4.35
N TYR A 285 10.36 -27.65 -3.19
CA TYR A 285 11.24 -27.40 -2.04
C TYR A 285 10.66 -28.06 -0.78
N ILE A 286 11.46 -28.81 -0.06
CA ILE A 286 11.08 -29.36 1.25
C ILE A 286 11.68 -28.44 2.32
N ALA A 287 10.81 -27.70 3.00
CA ALA A 287 11.20 -26.85 4.10
C ALA A 287 11.30 -27.66 5.41
N HIS A 288 12.44 -27.54 6.09
CA HIS A 288 12.66 -28.13 7.41
C HIS A 288 12.76 -27.00 8.45
N PHE A 289 11.82 -26.94 9.36
CA PHE A 289 11.77 -25.96 10.45
C PHE A 289 10.89 -26.49 11.58
N ASP A 290 11.08 -25.95 12.78
CA ASP A 290 10.18 -26.24 13.90
C ASP A 290 8.91 -25.43 13.78
N ALA A 291 7.81 -26.08 13.42
CA ALA A 291 6.48 -25.47 13.37
C ALA A 291 5.87 -25.26 14.75
N GLY A 292 6.37 -25.94 15.79
CA GLY A 292 5.81 -25.93 17.15
C GLY A 292 4.45 -26.63 17.27
N CYS A 293 4.00 -27.33 16.22
CA CYS A 293 2.81 -28.18 16.19
C CYS A 293 2.97 -29.25 15.08
N GLY A 294 2.14 -30.32 15.10
CA GLY A 294 2.16 -31.37 14.08
C GLY A 294 1.31 -31.05 12.86
N LEU A 295 0.18 -30.38 13.06
CA LEU A 295 -0.85 -30.20 12.04
C LEU A 295 -1.25 -28.73 11.88
N ALA A 296 -1.68 -28.36 10.68
CA ALA A 296 -2.28 -27.09 10.33
C ALA A 296 -3.37 -27.26 9.25
N TRP A 297 -4.20 -26.24 9.09
CA TRP A 297 -5.13 -26.11 7.97
C TRP A 297 -4.68 -25.03 7.03
N ASP A 298 -4.55 -25.33 5.75
CA ASP A 298 -4.30 -24.29 4.76
C ASP A 298 -5.59 -23.49 4.50
N LEU A 299 -5.53 -22.21 4.82
CA LEU A 299 -6.68 -21.30 4.70
C LEU A 299 -7.10 -21.02 3.23
N ILE A 300 -6.23 -21.32 2.27
CA ILE A 300 -6.49 -21.10 0.84
C ILE A 300 -7.16 -22.33 0.20
N SER A 301 -6.62 -23.53 0.45
CA SER A 301 -7.13 -24.77 -0.13
C SER A 301 -8.17 -25.47 0.75
N GLY A 302 -8.14 -25.24 2.06
CA GLY A 302 -8.93 -25.98 3.05
C GLY A 302 -8.38 -27.36 3.36
N GLU A 303 -7.18 -27.68 2.90
CA GLU A 303 -6.53 -28.97 3.14
C GLU A 303 -5.73 -28.97 4.44
N GLN A 304 -5.62 -30.15 5.04
CA GLN A 304 -4.76 -30.35 6.22
C GLN A 304 -3.31 -30.54 5.79
N HIS A 305 -2.39 -29.91 6.52
CA HIS A 305 -0.95 -30.05 6.34
C HIS A 305 -0.31 -30.65 7.59
N ASP A 306 0.53 -31.67 7.38
CA ASP A 306 1.35 -32.29 8.42
C ASP A 306 2.80 -31.81 8.29
N PHE A 307 3.36 -31.28 9.37
CA PHE A 307 4.75 -30.81 9.42
C PHE A 307 5.75 -31.95 9.68
N GLY A 308 5.30 -33.19 9.96
CA GLY A 308 6.15 -34.35 10.18
C GLY A 308 6.98 -34.69 8.94
N GLY A 309 8.32 -34.76 9.09
CA GLY A 309 9.21 -35.05 7.97
C GLY A 309 9.57 -33.94 7.04
N GLY A 310 9.09 -32.70 7.29
CA GLY A 310 9.31 -31.54 6.46
C GLY A 310 8.07 -31.13 5.66
N SER A 311 8.04 -29.88 5.19
CA SER A 311 6.91 -29.30 4.46
C SER A 311 7.24 -29.16 2.98
N LEU A 312 6.60 -29.97 2.14
CA LEU A 312 6.74 -29.86 0.69
C LEU A 312 6.01 -28.62 0.17
N LEU A 313 6.75 -27.76 -0.49
CA LEU A 313 6.24 -26.64 -1.28
C LEU A 313 6.39 -26.99 -2.77
N PRO A 314 5.28 -27.22 -3.50
CA PRO A 314 5.33 -27.44 -4.94
C PRO A 314 5.98 -26.24 -5.69
N PRO A 315 6.39 -26.42 -6.96
CA PRO A 315 6.82 -25.31 -7.80
C PRO A 315 5.76 -24.21 -7.84
N TYR A 316 6.19 -22.94 -7.78
CA TYR A 316 5.33 -21.77 -7.90
C TYR A 316 4.07 -21.84 -7.02
N SER A 317 4.25 -22.13 -5.73
CA SER A 317 3.13 -22.35 -4.80
C SER A 317 3.13 -21.40 -3.62
N ALA A 318 1.95 -21.20 -3.04
CA ALA A 318 1.78 -20.50 -1.78
C ALA A 318 0.72 -21.20 -0.91
N CYS A 319 0.96 -21.21 0.40
CA CYS A 319 0.07 -21.78 1.42
C CYS A 319 -0.03 -20.86 2.63
N PHE A 320 -1.21 -20.81 3.26
CA PHE A 320 -1.46 -20.09 4.51
C PHE A 320 -1.86 -21.09 5.59
N TRP A 321 -0.89 -21.66 6.28
CA TRP A 321 -1.09 -22.71 7.28
C TRP A 321 -1.49 -22.13 8.64
N LYS A 322 -2.76 -22.27 8.97
CA LYS A 322 -3.30 -21.97 10.30
C LYS A 322 -3.03 -23.16 11.23
N MET A 323 -2.26 -22.91 12.30
CA MET A 323 -1.89 -23.93 13.26
C MET A 323 -3.09 -24.40 14.07
N GLU A 324 -3.19 -25.70 14.33
CA GLU A 324 -4.04 -26.23 15.36
C GLU A 324 -3.50 -25.82 16.76
N ARG A 325 -4.41 -25.56 17.70
CA ARG A 325 -4.06 -25.20 19.09
C ARG A 325 -3.61 -26.40 19.87
#